data_b93c8c77105d8e63ee7143aa93dd4e34
#
_entry.id   b93c8c77105d8e63ee7143aa93dd4e34
#
_cell.length_a   1.000
_cell.length_b   1.000
_cell.length_c   1.000
_cell.angle_alpha   90.00
_cell.angle_beta   90.00
_cell.angle_gamma   90.00
#
_symmetry.space_group_name_H-M   'P 1'
#
loop_
_entity.id
_entity.type
_entity.pdbx_description
1 polymer ?
#
loop_
_entity_poly.entity_id
_entity_poly.type
_entity_poly.pdbx_seq_one_letter_code
_entity_poly.pdbx_strand_id
1 'polypeptide(L)'
;MVVSPTFRWAVFAFLVLAGAGIYKLIQQSNEDDARYRQREATARTLIQPSQLVLNEVKLGQSYGLWQVNGTVQNNSRYPLSRFWLHVTVQDCPAPSCVTIGEDDVGIDVKVPPDQSRSFGENVYLANLPAAQRMTWGYRIDGVKAEMP
;
A
#
# COMPACT_ATOMS: atom_id res chain seq x y z
N MET A 1 -58.31 -21.45 -3.56
CA MET A 1 -57.26 -22.31 -2.90
C MET A 1 -56.98 -21.74 -1.52
N VAL A 2 -57.40 -22.43 -0.47
CA VAL A 2 -57.18 -21.98 0.93
C VAL A 2 -55.87 -22.61 1.39
N VAL A 3 -54.84 -21.76 1.52
CA VAL A 3 -53.51 -22.20 2.03
C VAL A 3 -53.69 -22.56 3.51
N SER A 4 -53.31 -23.79 3.89
CA SER A 4 -53.50 -24.27 5.26
C SER A 4 -52.64 -23.40 6.25
N PRO A 5 -53.17 -23.15 7.47
CA PRO A 5 -52.48 -22.32 8.46
C PRO A 5 -51.07 -22.90 8.81
N THR A 6 -50.89 -24.19 8.79
CA THR A 6 -49.60 -24.87 9.03
C THR A 6 -48.53 -24.50 8.00
N PHE A 7 -48.90 -24.35 6.72
CA PHE A 7 -47.95 -23.93 5.68
C PHE A 7 -47.45 -22.49 5.88
N ARG A 8 -48.32 -21.59 6.34
CA ARG A 8 -47.95 -20.18 6.61
C ARG A 8 -46.93 -20.10 7.75
N TRP A 9 -47.08 -20.89 8.80
CA TRP A 9 -46.14 -20.93 9.92
C TRP A 9 -44.77 -21.54 9.51
N ALA A 10 -44.77 -22.56 8.67
CA ALA A 10 -43.53 -23.16 8.16
C ALA A 10 -42.73 -22.17 7.33
N VAL A 11 -43.37 -21.40 6.44
CA VAL A 11 -42.72 -20.38 5.64
C VAL A 11 -42.16 -19.25 6.53
N PHE A 12 -42.91 -18.80 7.52
CA PHE A 12 -42.44 -17.77 8.46
C PHE A 12 -41.25 -18.22 9.27
N ALA A 13 -41.24 -19.45 9.82
CA ALA A 13 -40.13 -20.02 10.53
C ALA A 13 -38.88 -20.12 9.65
N PHE A 14 -39.04 -20.54 8.39
CA PHE A 14 -37.91 -20.62 7.44
C PHE A 14 -37.30 -19.24 7.15
N LEU A 15 -38.12 -18.20 6.96
CA LEU A 15 -37.64 -16.83 6.73
C LEU A 15 -36.88 -16.26 7.93
N VAL A 16 -37.34 -16.54 9.14
CA VAL A 16 -36.67 -16.12 10.38
C VAL A 16 -35.31 -16.80 10.53
N LEU A 17 -35.22 -18.12 10.27
CA LEU A 17 -33.96 -18.86 10.34
C LEU A 17 -32.99 -18.42 9.26
N ALA A 18 -33.47 -18.20 8.02
CA ALA A 18 -32.66 -17.69 6.93
C ALA A 18 -32.13 -16.27 7.25
N GLY A 19 -32.98 -15.39 7.79
CA GLY A 19 -32.60 -14.04 8.22
C GLY A 19 -31.55 -14.06 9.34
N ALA A 20 -31.68 -14.92 10.33
CA ALA A 20 -30.72 -15.09 11.41
C ALA A 20 -29.36 -15.62 10.89
N GLY A 21 -29.39 -16.53 9.90
CA GLY A 21 -28.18 -17.03 9.25
C GLY A 21 -27.43 -15.93 8.49
N ILE A 22 -28.15 -15.16 7.69
CA ILE A 22 -27.58 -14.03 6.95
C ILE A 22 -27.01 -12.97 7.90
N TYR A 23 -27.73 -12.64 8.98
CA TYR A 23 -27.27 -11.68 9.97
C TYR A 23 -25.95 -12.11 10.63
N LYS A 24 -25.80 -13.39 11.00
CA LYS A 24 -24.54 -13.93 11.55
C LYS A 24 -23.40 -13.84 10.55
N LEU A 25 -23.62 -14.15 9.27
CA LEU A 25 -22.60 -14.05 8.23
C LEU A 25 -22.12 -12.60 8.04
N ILE A 26 -23.03 -11.64 8.07
CA ILE A 26 -22.69 -10.20 7.98
C ILE A 26 -21.90 -9.77 9.21
N GLN A 27 -22.29 -10.18 10.41
CA GLN A 27 -21.52 -9.86 11.63
C GLN A 27 -20.12 -10.44 11.57
N GLN A 28 -19.96 -11.70 11.19
CA GLN A 28 -18.66 -12.35 11.08
C GLN A 28 -17.76 -11.65 10.06
N SER A 29 -18.30 -11.28 8.90
CA SER A 29 -17.55 -10.51 7.88
C SER A 29 -17.09 -9.15 8.42
N ASN A 30 -17.93 -8.43 9.16
CA ASN A 30 -17.58 -7.14 9.76
C ASN A 30 -16.48 -7.27 10.83
N GLU A 31 -16.51 -8.34 11.64
CA GLU A 31 -15.46 -8.60 12.64
C GLU A 31 -14.13 -8.94 11.98
N ASP A 32 -14.14 -9.74 10.93
CA ASP A 32 -12.93 -10.11 10.19
C ASP A 32 -12.31 -8.87 9.50
N ASP A 33 -13.14 -8.01 8.91
CA ASP A 33 -12.71 -6.73 8.34
C ASP A 33 -12.12 -5.80 9.40
N ALA A 34 -12.71 -5.74 10.59
CA ALA A 34 -12.20 -4.93 11.69
C ALA A 34 -10.84 -5.44 12.18
N ARG A 35 -10.68 -6.76 12.33
CA ARG A 35 -9.41 -7.40 12.69
C ARG A 35 -8.35 -7.17 11.63
N TYR A 36 -8.71 -7.29 10.34
CA TYR A 36 -7.80 -7.01 9.23
C TYR A 36 -7.29 -5.57 9.27
N ARG A 37 -8.19 -4.58 9.40
CA ARG A 37 -7.82 -3.15 9.50
C ARG A 37 -6.92 -2.88 10.71
N GLN A 38 -7.19 -3.50 11.85
CA GLN A 38 -6.37 -3.35 13.04
C GLN A 38 -4.96 -3.93 12.83
N ARG A 39 -4.83 -5.12 12.24
CA ARG A 39 -3.54 -5.71 11.88
C ARG A 39 -2.78 -4.81 10.90
N GLU A 40 -3.45 -4.34 9.85
CA GLU A 40 -2.87 -3.43 8.86
C GLU A 40 -2.34 -2.14 9.52
N ALA A 41 -3.14 -1.52 10.39
CA ALA A 41 -2.74 -0.33 11.14
C ALA A 41 -1.52 -0.61 12.03
N THR A 42 -1.52 -1.74 12.75
CA THR A 42 -0.39 -2.15 13.59
C THR A 42 0.87 -2.38 12.74
N ALA A 43 0.76 -3.08 11.60
CA ALA A 43 1.89 -3.34 10.71
C ALA A 43 2.59 -2.05 10.23
N ARG A 44 1.83 -0.97 10.06
CA ARG A 44 2.35 0.36 9.65
C ARG A 44 3.05 1.13 10.77
N THR A 45 2.91 0.72 12.02
CA THR A 45 3.54 1.40 13.17
C THR A 45 4.77 0.67 13.72
N LEU A 46 4.99 -0.59 13.30
CA LEU A 46 6.08 -1.41 13.83
C LEU A 46 7.47 -0.99 13.34
N ILE A 47 7.55 -0.46 12.12
CA ILE A 47 8.79 0.03 11.52
C ILE A 47 8.64 1.52 11.22
N GLN A 48 9.61 2.31 11.65
CA GLN A 48 9.66 3.73 11.31
C GLN A 48 10.48 3.96 10.03
N PRO A 49 10.14 4.97 9.21
CA PRO A 49 10.92 5.31 8.01
C PRO A 49 12.41 5.50 8.27
N SER A 50 12.79 6.06 9.43
CA SER A 50 14.18 6.28 9.85
C SER A 50 14.98 5.01 10.10
N GLN A 51 14.33 3.84 10.20
CA GLN A 51 14.97 2.53 10.36
C GLN A 51 15.28 1.86 9.01
N LEU A 52 14.85 2.47 7.91
CA LEU A 52 15.22 2.02 6.56
C LEU A 52 16.32 2.91 6.01
N VAL A 53 17.35 2.30 5.45
CA VAL A 53 18.39 3.00 4.72
C VAL A 53 18.30 2.62 3.25
N LEU A 54 18.12 3.62 2.41
CA LEU A 54 18.09 3.45 0.96
C LEU A 54 19.46 3.80 0.39
N ASN A 55 20.02 2.89 -0.42
CA ASN A 55 21.31 3.06 -1.05
C ASN A 55 21.18 2.95 -2.56
N GLU A 56 22.01 3.70 -3.29
CA GLU A 56 22.12 3.67 -4.75
C GLU A 56 20.77 3.87 -5.46
N VAL A 57 19.90 4.71 -4.89
CA VAL A 57 18.60 4.98 -5.49
C VAL A 57 18.79 5.78 -6.78
N LYS A 58 18.23 5.29 -7.86
CA LYS A 58 18.30 5.87 -9.20
C LYS A 58 16.91 5.96 -9.81
N LEU A 59 16.60 7.10 -10.40
CA LEU A 59 15.43 7.29 -11.25
C LEU A 59 15.91 7.32 -12.71
N GLY A 60 15.31 6.50 -13.53
CA GLY A 60 15.67 6.41 -14.95
C GLY A 60 14.49 6.03 -15.82
N GLN A 61 14.67 6.08 -17.13
CA GLN A 61 13.68 5.59 -18.09
C GLN A 61 14.11 4.25 -18.66
N SER A 62 13.16 3.32 -18.72
CA SER A 62 13.30 2.04 -19.40
C SER A 62 12.05 1.77 -20.23
N TYR A 63 12.21 1.55 -21.53
CA TYR A 63 11.09 1.31 -22.48
C TYR A 63 9.99 2.38 -22.43
N GLY A 64 10.37 3.65 -22.20
CA GLY A 64 9.43 4.77 -22.12
C GLY A 64 8.70 4.93 -20.77
N LEU A 65 8.97 4.06 -19.81
CA LEU A 65 8.45 4.15 -18.45
C LEU A 65 9.54 4.65 -17.50
N TRP A 66 9.15 5.50 -16.56
CA TRP A 66 10.03 5.87 -15.46
C TRP A 66 10.11 4.74 -14.44
N GLN A 67 11.31 4.49 -13.95
CA GLN A 67 11.57 3.47 -12.93
C GLN A 67 12.47 4.01 -11.85
N VAL A 68 12.14 3.71 -10.60
CA VAL A 68 13.02 3.90 -9.45
C VAL A 68 13.62 2.56 -9.05
N ASN A 69 14.93 2.50 -8.92
CA ASN A 69 15.66 1.30 -8.52
C ASN A 69 16.64 1.64 -7.41
N GLY A 70 16.95 0.68 -6.56
CA GLY A 70 17.89 0.86 -5.47
C GLY A 70 18.01 -0.37 -4.58
N THR A 71 18.64 -0.18 -3.42
CA THR A 71 18.73 -1.19 -2.37
C THR A 71 18.17 -0.61 -1.09
N VAL A 72 17.33 -1.38 -0.40
CA VAL A 72 16.81 -1.05 0.92
C VAL A 72 17.44 -1.95 1.97
N GLN A 73 17.97 -1.35 3.03
CA GLN A 73 18.45 -2.03 4.24
C GLN A 73 17.45 -1.81 5.36
N ASN A 74 17.04 -2.89 6.01
CA ASN A 74 16.12 -2.88 7.13
C ASN A 74 16.86 -2.97 8.46
N ASN A 75 17.00 -1.85 9.17
CA ASN A 75 17.65 -1.77 10.48
C ASN A 75 16.63 -1.90 11.64
N SER A 76 15.42 -2.35 11.36
CA SER A 76 14.42 -2.62 12.38
C SER A 76 14.47 -4.07 12.84
N ARG A 77 13.83 -4.35 13.98
CA ARG A 77 13.66 -5.73 14.50
C ARG A 77 12.53 -6.53 13.85
N TYR A 78 11.77 -5.91 12.94
CA TYR A 78 10.63 -6.53 12.28
C TYR A 78 10.92 -6.73 10.79
N PRO A 79 10.47 -7.82 10.17
CA PRO A 79 10.58 -8.00 8.73
C PRO A 79 9.78 -6.92 8.00
N LEU A 80 10.40 -6.29 7.00
CA LEU A 80 9.75 -5.35 6.09
C LEU A 80 8.96 -6.12 5.04
N SER A 81 7.74 -5.68 4.71
CA SER A 81 6.94 -6.23 3.60
C SER A 81 6.71 -5.23 2.48
N ARG A 82 6.58 -3.93 2.81
CA ARG A 82 6.37 -2.86 1.83
C ARG A 82 6.84 -1.54 2.39
N PHE A 83 7.26 -0.63 1.51
CA PHE A 83 7.42 0.78 1.84
C PHE A 83 6.93 1.66 0.70
N TRP A 84 6.66 2.93 0.99
CA TRP A 84 6.21 3.90 0.01
C TRP A 84 7.27 4.97 -0.17
N LEU A 85 7.58 5.27 -1.42
CA LEU A 85 8.43 6.38 -1.81
C LEU A 85 7.60 7.47 -2.45
N HIS A 86 7.67 8.67 -1.92
CA HIS A 86 7.27 9.85 -2.64
C HIS A 86 8.44 10.32 -3.51
N VAL A 87 8.25 10.30 -4.81
CA VAL A 87 9.25 10.72 -5.81
C VAL A 87 8.83 12.09 -6.34
N THR A 88 9.76 13.04 -6.35
CA THR A 88 9.53 14.39 -6.86
C THR A 88 10.54 14.68 -7.95
N VAL A 89 10.07 15.20 -9.09
CA VAL A 89 10.90 15.68 -10.21
C VAL A 89 10.74 17.19 -10.32
N GLN A 90 11.85 17.89 -10.44
CA GLN A 90 11.88 19.34 -10.48
C GLN A 90 12.66 19.83 -11.70
N ASP A 91 12.23 20.95 -12.27
CA ASP A 91 13.05 21.77 -13.15
C ASP A 91 13.66 22.90 -12.32
N CYS A 92 14.99 22.98 -12.33
CA CYS A 92 15.75 23.93 -11.51
C CYS A 92 16.53 24.93 -12.38
N PRO A 93 15.88 25.80 -13.19
CA PRO A 93 16.55 26.95 -13.74
C PRO A 93 16.91 27.92 -12.61
N ALA A 94 18.14 28.43 -12.63
CA ALA A 94 18.56 29.39 -11.59
C ALA A 94 17.64 30.64 -11.60
N PRO A 95 17.22 31.16 -10.41
CA PRO A 95 17.60 30.79 -9.05
C PRO A 95 16.63 29.87 -8.32
N SER A 96 15.58 29.34 -8.94
CA SER A 96 14.51 28.58 -8.27
C SER A 96 14.24 27.24 -8.94
N CYS A 97 13.72 26.28 -8.16
CA CYS A 97 13.21 25.01 -8.65
C CYS A 97 11.68 25.00 -8.65
N VAL A 98 11.09 24.35 -9.64
CA VAL A 98 9.64 24.15 -9.75
C VAL A 98 9.39 22.66 -9.90
N THR A 99 8.47 22.10 -9.11
CA THR A 99 8.05 20.70 -9.25
C THR A 99 7.29 20.53 -10.56
N ILE A 100 7.74 19.60 -11.39
CA ILE A 100 7.18 19.29 -12.70
C ILE A 100 6.53 17.90 -12.77
N GLY A 101 6.74 17.07 -11.74
CA GLY A 101 6.09 15.78 -11.60
C GLY A 101 6.33 15.19 -10.22
N GLU A 102 5.36 14.40 -9.74
CA GLU A 102 5.46 13.67 -8.49
C GLU A 102 4.62 12.39 -8.56
N ASP A 103 5.00 11.37 -7.81
CA ASP A 103 4.27 10.12 -7.69
C ASP A 103 4.57 9.44 -6.35
N ASP A 104 3.58 8.71 -5.83
CA ASP A 104 3.67 7.89 -4.63
C ASP A 104 3.76 6.41 -5.02
N VAL A 105 4.94 5.83 -4.90
CA VAL A 105 5.24 4.48 -5.37
C VAL A 105 5.28 3.50 -4.21
N GLY A 106 4.42 2.49 -4.25
CA GLY A 106 4.44 1.39 -3.29
C GLY A 106 5.39 0.28 -3.73
N ILE A 107 6.43 0.02 -2.96
CA ILE A 107 7.47 -0.96 -3.25
C ILE A 107 7.27 -2.21 -2.40
N ASP A 108 6.88 -3.31 -3.04
CA ASP A 108 6.73 -4.62 -2.40
C ASP A 108 8.07 -5.34 -2.36
N VAL A 109 8.67 -5.41 -1.17
CA VAL A 109 9.94 -6.10 -0.98
C VAL A 109 10.03 -6.68 0.42
N LYS A 110 10.32 -7.98 0.51
CA LYS A 110 10.50 -8.66 1.80
C LYS A 110 11.96 -8.55 2.24
N VAL A 111 12.19 -7.79 3.31
CA VAL A 111 13.54 -7.62 3.87
C VAL A 111 13.54 -8.01 5.34
N PRO A 112 14.18 -9.13 5.70
CA PRO A 112 14.37 -9.50 7.11
C PRO A 112 15.14 -8.43 7.89
N PRO A 113 15.06 -8.43 9.24
CA PRO A 113 15.89 -7.57 10.07
C PRO A 113 17.37 -7.65 9.71
N ASP A 114 18.05 -6.51 9.75
CA ASP A 114 19.50 -6.36 9.50
C ASP A 114 19.97 -6.83 8.13
N GLN A 115 19.05 -6.97 7.16
CA GLN A 115 19.38 -7.38 5.80
C GLN A 115 19.06 -6.28 4.78
N SER A 116 19.66 -6.44 3.59
CA SER A 116 19.43 -5.58 2.43
C SER A 116 18.83 -6.37 1.27
N ARG A 117 17.99 -5.71 0.46
CA ARG A 117 17.44 -6.25 -0.79
C ARG A 117 17.36 -5.15 -1.83
N SER A 118 17.59 -5.52 -3.08
CA SER A 118 17.34 -4.64 -4.22
C SER A 118 15.85 -4.52 -4.46
N PHE A 119 15.44 -3.35 -4.94
CA PHE A 119 14.08 -3.06 -5.38
C PHE A 119 14.08 -2.35 -6.73
N GLY A 120 12.97 -2.42 -7.43
CA GLY A 120 12.73 -1.69 -8.66
C GLY A 120 11.24 -1.64 -8.93
N GLU A 121 10.72 -0.42 -9.16
CA GLU A 121 9.30 -0.17 -9.41
C GLU A 121 9.09 0.92 -10.46
N ASN A 122 7.96 0.84 -11.15
CA ASN A 122 7.55 1.87 -12.11
C ASN A 122 7.01 3.09 -11.37
N VAL A 123 7.40 4.26 -11.85
CA VAL A 123 6.96 5.57 -11.36
C VAL A 123 6.08 6.21 -12.44
N TYR A 124 4.90 6.63 -12.06
CA TYR A 124 3.95 7.21 -13.01
C TYR A 124 4.14 8.72 -13.14
N LEU A 125 5.14 9.11 -13.92
CA LEU A 125 5.45 10.50 -14.22
C LEU A 125 4.95 10.82 -15.65
N ALA A 126 3.63 10.98 -15.81
CA ALA A 126 3.02 11.23 -17.10
C ALA A 126 3.27 12.68 -17.56
N ASN A 127 3.62 12.83 -18.84
CA ASN A 127 3.68 14.13 -19.51
C ASN A 127 4.57 15.17 -18.82
N LEU A 128 5.76 14.76 -18.35
CA LEU A 128 6.71 15.75 -17.85
C LEU A 128 6.99 16.81 -18.92
N PRO A 129 6.88 18.09 -18.59
CA PRO A 129 7.24 19.17 -19.52
C PRO A 129 8.74 19.12 -19.80
N ALA A 130 9.14 19.74 -20.91
CA ALA A 130 10.56 19.91 -21.22
C ALA A 130 11.21 20.76 -20.11
N ALA A 131 12.20 20.19 -19.46
CA ALA A 131 12.93 20.83 -18.36
C ALA A 131 14.26 21.40 -18.86
N GLN A 132 14.65 22.58 -18.35
CA GLN A 132 15.97 23.16 -18.61
C GLN A 132 17.06 22.44 -17.81
N ARG A 133 16.76 22.15 -16.54
CA ARG A 133 17.66 21.44 -15.63
C ARG A 133 16.86 20.50 -14.72
N MET A 134 16.64 19.28 -15.18
CA MET A 134 15.91 18.27 -14.41
C MET A 134 16.73 17.76 -13.23
N THR A 135 16.14 17.82 -12.04
CA THR A 135 16.61 17.19 -10.81
C THR A 135 15.49 16.36 -10.22
N TRP A 136 15.82 15.47 -9.33
CA TRP A 136 14.81 14.66 -8.66
C TRP A 136 15.23 14.35 -7.22
N GLY A 137 14.26 14.02 -6.41
CA GLY A 137 14.43 13.62 -5.03
C GLY A 137 13.39 12.60 -4.60
N TYR A 138 13.59 12.02 -3.43
CA TYR A 138 12.63 11.09 -2.86
C TYR A 138 12.60 11.21 -1.34
N ARG A 139 11.49 10.75 -0.75
CA ARG A 139 11.36 10.51 0.70
C ARG A 139 10.56 9.24 0.95
N ILE A 140 10.77 8.62 2.10
CA ILE A 140 9.95 7.49 2.54
C ILE A 140 8.72 8.06 3.25
N ASP A 141 7.53 7.82 2.70
CA ASP A 141 6.26 8.30 3.26
C ASP A 141 5.60 7.30 4.20
N GLY A 142 5.91 6.03 4.06
CA GLY A 142 5.34 5.01 4.90
C GLY A 142 6.08 3.69 4.82
N VAL A 143 5.88 2.87 5.83
CA VAL A 143 6.51 1.55 5.93
C VAL A 143 5.50 0.57 6.50
N LYS A 144 5.55 -0.67 6.03
CA LYS A 144 4.71 -1.76 6.51
C LYS A 144 5.56 -2.97 6.85
N ALA A 145 5.44 -3.45 8.07
CA ALA A 145 6.03 -4.69 8.52
C ALA A 145 5.26 -5.91 7.98
N GLU A 146 5.94 -7.04 7.80
CA GLU A 146 5.30 -8.34 7.65
C GLU A 146 4.75 -8.78 9.01
N MET A 147 3.45 -9.08 9.04
CA MET A 147 2.81 -9.60 10.25
C MET A 147 2.84 -11.13 10.20
N PRO A 148 3.10 -11.79 11.34
CA PRO A 148 3.04 -13.23 11.47
C PRO A 148 1.64 -13.80 11.28
#